data_42036868c50b3a8c72762dc42b367023
#
_entry.id   42036868c50b3a8c72762dc42b367023
#
_cell.length_a   1.000
_cell.length_b   1.000
_cell.length_c   1.000
_cell.angle_alpha   90.00
_cell.angle_beta   90.00
_cell.angle_gamma   90.00
#
_symmetry.space_group_name_H-M   'P 1'
#
loop_
_entity.id
_entity.type
_entity.pdbx_description
1 polymer ?
#
loop_
_entity_poly.entity_id
_entity_poly.type
_entity_poly.pdbx_seq_one_letter_code
_entity_poly.pdbx_strand_id
1 'polypeptide(L)'
;MSYRSAVKLKSVIESGRAGRLFYSEALAKVLAHELTRADEDVAQPSSVRRGGLARWQMRAVTGYVEEHVGEQISLDTLAGLTRLSQHHFCRAFKQSSGVPPHQSHVQRRIERAKALLADRANSVTDVALILGYSQTSAFNVAFRKTTGRSPREFRRDFI
;
A
#
# COMPACT_ATOMS: atom_id res chain seq x y z
N MET A 1 -32.04 -37.81 21.08
CA MET A 1 -30.98 -36.81 20.84
C MET A 1 -29.88 -37.04 21.84
N SER A 2 -28.67 -37.41 21.41
CA SER A 2 -27.61 -37.93 22.26
C SER A 2 -26.88 -36.77 22.98
N TYR A 3 -26.64 -36.94 24.28
CA TYR A 3 -25.88 -36.06 25.19
C TYR A 3 -24.50 -35.60 24.59
N ARG A 4 -23.89 -36.42 23.74
CA ARG A 4 -22.66 -36.15 23.01
C ARG A 4 -22.79 -34.97 21.99
N SER A 5 -23.96 -34.78 21.41
CA SER A 5 -24.18 -33.71 20.44
C SER A 5 -24.31 -32.31 21.12
N ALA A 6 -24.91 -32.27 22.32
CA ALA A 6 -25.07 -31.06 23.09
C ALA A 6 -23.72 -30.54 23.64
N VAL A 7 -22.84 -31.46 24.06
CA VAL A 7 -21.48 -31.10 24.55
C VAL A 7 -20.59 -30.55 23.42
N LYS A 8 -20.66 -31.14 22.22
CA LYS A 8 -19.94 -30.64 21.05
C LYS A 8 -20.42 -29.24 20.61
N LEU A 9 -21.74 -29.03 20.65
CA LEU A 9 -22.30 -27.72 20.29
C LEU A 9 -21.86 -26.61 21.27
N LYS A 10 -21.83 -26.93 22.57
CA LYS A 10 -21.40 -26.03 23.64
C LYS A 10 -19.93 -25.65 23.47
N SER A 11 -19.06 -26.61 23.18
CA SER A 11 -17.61 -26.33 22.97
C SER A 11 -17.35 -25.48 21.72
N VAL A 12 -18.12 -25.65 20.64
CA VAL A 12 -18.00 -24.81 19.42
C VAL A 12 -18.48 -23.40 19.65
N ILE A 13 -19.53 -23.22 20.45
CA ILE A 13 -20.05 -21.88 20.80
C ILE A 13 -19.08 -21.14 21.74
N GLU A 14 -18.46 -21.84 22.69
CA GLU A 14 -17.46 -21.27 23.60
C GLU A 14 -16.16 -20.91 22.88
N SER A 15 -15.68 -21.77 21.93
CA SER A 15 -14.54 -21.44 21.07
C SER A 15 -14.80 -20.22 20.18
N GLY A 16 -16.01 -20.09 19.64
CA GLY A 16 -16.40 -18.96 18.80
C GLY A 16 -16.53 -17.64 19.58
N ARG A 17 -16.87 -17.71 20.89
CA ARG A 17 -16.88 -16.54 21.78
C ARG A 17 -15.48 -16.13 22.20
N ALA A 18 -14.61 -17.07 22.55
CA ALA A 18 -13.22 -16.83 22.86
C ALA A 18 -12.49 -16.21 21.67
N GLY A 19 -12.64 -16.76 20.47
CA GLY A 19 -12.04 -16.19 19.26
C GLY A 19 -12.47 -14.77 18.97
N ARG A 20 -13.76 -14.42 19.19
CA ARG A 20 -14.26 -13.04 19.01
C ARG A 20 -13.72 -12.09 20.06
N LEU A 21 -13.56 -12.51 21.30
CA LEU A 21 -12.99 -11.69 22.37
C LEU A 21 -11.50 -11.42 22.13
N PHE A 22 -10.73 -12.43 21.71
CA PHE A 22 -9.32 -12.24 21.33
C PHE A 22 -9.16 -11.33 20.12
N TYR A 23 -10.04 -11.46 19.12
CA TYR A 23 -10.00 -10.62 17.92
C TYR A 23 -10.36 -9.16 18.25
N SER A 24 -11.39 -8.94 19.08
CA SER A 24 -11.78 -7.58 19.50
C SER A 24 -10.72 -6.94 20.41
N GLU A 25 -10.07 -7.70 21.28
CA GLU A 25 -9.00 -7.21 22.14
C GLU A 25 -7.73 -6.90 21.33
N ALA A 26 -7.36 -7.75 20.36
CA ALA A 26 -6.26 -7.49 19.45
C ALA A 26 -6.52 -6.25 18.59
N LEU A 27 -7.74 -6.11 18.05
CA LEU A 27 -8.16 -4.94 17.29
C LEU A 27 -8.14 -3.67 18.14
N ALA A 28 -8.65 -3.74 19.39
CA ALA A 28 -8.61 -2.62 20.32
C ALA A 28 -7.18 -2.19 20.68
N LYS A 29 -6.25 -3.15 20.84
CA LYS A 29 -4.82 -2.85 21.08
C LYS A 29 -4.16 -2.20 19.87
N VAL A 30 -4.47 -2.67 18.66
CA VAL A 30 -3.98 -2.07 17.41
C VAL A 30 -4.53 -0.65 17.27
N LEU A 31 -5.84 -0.45 17.47
CA LEU A 31 -6.48 0.87 17.41
C LEU A 31 -5.95 1.81 18.49
N ALA A 32 -5.76 1.34 19.73
CA ALA A 32 -5.18 2.13 20.80
C ALA A 32 -3.72 2.52 20.48
N HIS A 33 -2.94 1.61 19.92
CA HIS A 33 -1.56 1.88 19.49
C HIS A 33 -1.50 2.88 18.33
N GLU A 34 -2.41 2.77 17.34
CA GLU A 34 -2.52 3.73 16.24
C GLU A 34 -3.00 5.11 16.73
N LEU A 35 -3.94 5.16 17.68
CA LEU A 35 -4.39 6.41 18.27
C LEU A 35 -3.28 7.09 19.11
N THR A 36 -2.52 6.32 19.89
CA THR A 36 -1.37 6.86 20.66
C THR A 36 -0.27 7.38 19.73
N ARG A 37 -0.01 6.67 18.62
CA ARG A 37 0.91 7.15 17.58
C ARG A 37 0.41 8.42 16.88
N ALA A 38 -0.90 8.55 16.67
CA ALA A 38 -1.50 9.78 16.10
C ALA A 38 -1.34 10.97 17.03
N ASP A 39 -1.48 10.78 18.35
CA ASP A 39 -1.25 11.82 19.35
C ASP A 39 0.22 12.19 19.51
N GLU A 40 1.15 11.24 19.44
CA GLU A 40 2.59 11.52 19.45
C GLU A 40 3.04 12.31 18.19
N ASP A 41 2.41 12.09 17.04
CA ASP A 41 2.68 12.84 15.82
C ASP A 41 2.12 14.30 15.88
N VAL A 42 1.14 14.57 16.73
CA VAL A 42 0.60 15.93 17.00
C VAL A 42 1.49 16.67 18.02
N ALA A 43 2.15 15.95 18.94
CA ALA A 43 2.93 16.54 20.03
C ALA A 43 4.40 16.87 19.67
N GLN A 44 4.92 16.46 18.51
CA GLN A 44 6.28 16.81 18.09
C GLN A 44 6.31 17.68 16.84
N PRO A 45 6.50 19.02 16.97
CA PRO A 45 6.69 19.91 15.84
C PRO A 45 8.12 19.83 15.25
N SER A 46 8.88 18.77 15.50
CA SER A 46 10.28 18.64 15.08
C SER A 46 10.44 17.79 13.84
N SER A 47 10.67 18.47 12.73
CA SER A 47 11.15 18.08 11.40
C SER A 47 10.16 18.10 10.23
N VAL A 48 9.08 18.86 10.29
CA VAL A 48 8.40 19.27 9.05
C VAL A 48 9.34 20.23 8.32
N ARG A 49 10.01 19.77 7.26
CA ARG A 49 10.67 20.69 6.32
C ARG A 49 9.60 21.71 5.93
N ARG A 50 9.87 23.02 6.19
CA ARG A 50 8.91 24.09 5.88
C ARG A 50 8.37 23.87 4.46
N GLY A 51 7.04 23.60 4.34
CA GLY A 51 6.34 23.38 3.07
C GLY A 51 6.20 21.93 2.61
N GLY A 52 6.70 20.92 3.33
CA GLY A 52 6.48 19.49 3.06
C GLY A 52 5.18 18.94 3.67
N LEU A 53 4.88 17.66 3.38
CA LEU A 53 3.78 16.94 4.02
C LEU A 53 4.11 16.59 5.47
N ALA A 54 3.12 16.68 6.34
CA ALA A 54 3.23 16.15 7.69
C ALA A 54 3.41 14.61 7.66
N ARG A 55 3.94 14.03 8.72
CA ARG A 55 4.22 12.59 8.78
C ARG A 55 2.96 11.74 8.55
N TRP A 56 1.84 12.12 9.17
CA TRP A 56 0.57 11.43 8.98
C TRP A 56 0.04 11.54 7.55
N GLN A 57 0.21 12.69 6.88
CA GLN A 57 -0.18 12.88 5.48
C GLN A 57 0.65 11.97 4.56
N MET A 58 1.95 11.89 4.78
CA MET A 58 2.83 11.01 4.02
C MET A 58 2.45 9.55 4.21
N ARG A 59 2.16 9.11 5.46
CA ARG A 59 1.69 7.74 5.71
C ARG A 59 0.37 7.43 5.02
N ALA A 60 -0.61 8.34 5.10
CA ALA A 60 -1.90 8.16 4.44
C ALA A 60 -1.75 7.98 2.93
N VAL A 61 -0.91 8.81 2.30
CA VAL A 61 -0.67 8.73 0.85
C VAL A 61 0.10 7.47 0.47
N THR A 62 1.18 7.13 1.19
CA THR A 62 1.98 5.94 0.86
C THR A 62 1.21 4.65 1.10
N GLY A 63 0.44 4.55 2.17
CA GLY A 63 -0.44 3.41 2.44
C GLY A 63 -1.47 3.21 1.34
N TYR A 64 -2.18 4.28 0.97
CA TYR A 64 -3.15 4.22 -0.12
C TYR A 64 -2.53 3.80 -1.45
N VAL A 65 -1.35 4.33 -1.80
CA VAL A 65 -0.64 3.95 -3.03
C VAL A 65 -0.21 2.49 -3.02
N GLU A 66 0.19 1.95 -1.88
CA GLU A 66 0.58 0.54 -1.73
C GLU A 66 -0.62 -0.41 -1.86
N GLU A 67 -1.75 -0.05 -1.26
CA GLU A 67 -3.00 -0.83 -1.36
C GLU A 67 -3.58 -0.83 -2.78
N HIS A 68 -3.43 0.27 -3.52
CA HIS A 68 -4.02 0.47 -4.85
C HIS A 68 -2.96 0.51 -5.97
N VAL A 69 -1.84 -0.18 -5.79
CA VAL A 69 -0.68 -0.11 -6.71
C VAL A 69 -1.02 -0.50 -8.16
N GLY A 70 -2.00 -1.37 -8.37
CA GLY A 70 -2.50 -1.80 -9.68
C GLY A 70 -3.59 -0.89 -10.28
N GLU A 71 -4.03 0.13 -9.55
CA GLU A 71 -5.16 0.97 -9.96
C GLU A 71 -4.71 2.33 -10.51
N GLN A 72 -5.59 2.97 -11.27
CA GLN A 72 -5.38 4.37 -11.68
C GLN A 72 -5.73 5.29 -10.50
N ILE A 73 -4.71 5.87 -9.87
CA ILE A 73 -4.90 6.78 -8.74
C ILE A 73 -4.93 8.22 -9.24
N SER A 74 -6.01 8.94 -8.94
CA SER A 74 -6.13 10.35 -9.28
C SER A 74 -5.37 11.25 -8.30
N LEU A 75 -4.89 12.39 -8.76
CA LEU A 75 -4.31 13.42 -7.89
C LEU A 75 -5.32 13.98 -6.90
N ASP A 76 -6.60 14.06 -7.29
CA ASP A 76 -7.68 14.49 -6.39
C ASP A 76 -7.81 13.58 -5.19
N THR A 77 -7.78 12.27 -5.41
CA THR A 77 -7.83 11.28 -4.34
C THR A 77 -6.68 11.48 -3.35
N LEU A 78 -5.45 11.59 -3.86
CA LEU A 78 -4.27 11.75 -3.00
C LEU A 78 -4.26 13.11 -2.27
N ALA A 79 -4.68 14.18 -2.93
CA ALA A 79 -4.81 15.50 -2.33
C ALA A 79 -5.90 15.51 -1.24
N GLY A 80 -7.03 14.83 -1.49
CA GLY A 80 -8.12 14.66 -0.52
C GLY A 80 -7.67 13.97 0.78
N LEU A 81 -6.85 12.93 0.68
CA LEU A 81 -6.27 12.24 1.85
C LEU A 81 -5.44 13.18 2.75
N THR A 82 -4.82 14.20 2.16
CA THR A 82 -3.98 15.15 2.88
C THR A 82 -4.69 16.45 3.25
N ARG A 83 -5.96 16.60 2.85
CA ARG A 83 -6.76 17.84 3.00
C ARG A 83 -6.09 19.06 2.35
N LEU A 84 -5.38 18.84 1.26
CA LEU A 84 -4.71 19.90 0.48
C LEU A 84 -5.34 20.01 -0.91
N SER A 85 -5.20 21.17 -1.55
CA SER A 85 -5.48 21.28 -2.97
C SER A 85 -4.43 20.48 -3.78
N GLN A 86 -4.76 20.02 -5.00
CA GLN A 86 -3.83 19.28 -5.85
C GLN A 86 -2.48 19.98 -6.02
N HIS A 87 -2.50 21.29 -6.24
CA HIS A 87 -1.29 22.08 -6.42
C HIS A 87 -0.40 22.09 -5.16
N HIS A 88 -0.99 22.33 -3.99
CA HIS A 88 -0.28 22.31 -2.72
C HIS A 88 0.23 20.89 -2.40
N PHE A 89 -0.59 19.86 -2.63
CA PHE A 89 -0.20 18.47 -2.47
C PHE A 89 1.02 18.11 -3.32
N CYS A 90 1.01 18.40 -4.63
CA CYS A 90 2.14 18.09 -5.52
C CYS A 90 3.45 18.73 -5.05
N ARG A 91 3.41 20.00 -4.64
CA ARG A 91 4.57 20.71 -4.11
C ARG A 91 5.07 20.10 -2.80
N ALA A 92 4.17 19.93 -1.82
CA ALA A 92 4.51 19.40 -0.52
C ALA A 92 5.00 17.96 -0.59
N PHE A 93 4.37 17.12 -1.42
CA PHE A 93 4.80 15.74 -1.65
C PHE A 93 6.19 15.68 -2.26
N LYS A 94 6.45 16.45 -3.34
CA LYS A 94 7.78 16.51 -3.97
C LYS A 94 8.84 16.99 -2.99
N GLN A 95 8.50 17.96 -2.13
CA GLN A 95 9.43 18.47 -1.12
C GLN A 95 9.76 17.41 -0.05
N SER A 96 8.81 16.56 0.30
CA SER A 96 9.01 15.51 1.29
C SER A 96 9.67 14.26 0.73
N SER A 97 9.29 13.83 -0.49
CA SER A 97 9.73 12.57 -1.11
C SER A 97 10.87 12.73 -2.11
N GLY A 98 11.18 13.96 -2.53
CA GLY A 98 12.17 14.27 -3.58
C GLY A 98 11.64 14.09 -5.01
N VAL A 99 10.53 13.40 -5.22
CA VAL A 99 9.94 13.12 -6.54
C VAL A 99 8.47 13.50 -6.60
N PRO A 100 7.92 13.82 -7.80
CA PRO A 100 6.49 14.09 -7.95
C PRO A 100 5.62 12.87 -7.64
N PRO A 101 4.34 13.03 -7.21
CA PRO A 101 3.44 11.92 -6.87
C PRO A 101 3.31 10.86 -7.96
N HIS A 102 3.10 11.28 -9.22
CA HIS A 102 3.02 10.35 -10.35
C HIS A 102 4.29 9.51 -10.52
N GLN A 103 5.46 10.12 -10.41
CA GLN A 103 6.73 9.40 -10.53
C GLN A 103 6.91 8.40 -9.38
N SER A 104 6.54 8.78 -8.15
CA SER A 104 6.54 7.89 -6.99
C SER A 104 5.62 6.69 -7.22
N HIS A 105 4.41 6.89 -7.74
CA HIS A 105 3.48 5.81 -8.06
C HIS A 105 4.04 4.86 -9.13
N VAL A 106 4.63 5.39 -10.21
CA VAL A 106 5.29 4.55 -11.21
C VAL A 106 6.43 3.74 -10.59
N GLN A 107 7.26 4.35 -9.74
CA GLN A 107 8.34 3.63 -9.05
C GLN A 107 7.79 2.46 -8.20
N ARG A 108 6.70 2.66 -7.44
CA ARG A 108 6.06 1.60 -6.65
C ARG A 108 5.53 0.47 -7.52
N ARG A 109 4.89 0.79 -8.65
CA ARG A 109 4.48 -0.22 -9.65
C ARG A 109 5.66 -1.04 -10.15
N ILE A 110 6.78 -0.40 -10.46
CA ILE A 110 7.97 -1.09 -10.98
C ILE A 110 8.62 -1.97 -9.89
N GLU A 111 8.68 -1.52 -8.64
CA GLU A 111 9.15 -2.37 -7.54
C GLU A 111 8.25 -3.62 -7.36
N ARG A 112 6.93 -3.44 -7.42
CA ARG A 112 6.00 -4.57 -7.38
C ARG A 112 6.17 -5.49 -8.60
N ALA A 113 6.44 -4.90 -9.79
CA ALA A 113 6.72 -5.66 -11.00
C ALA A 113 7.93 -6.58 -10.86
N LYS A 114 9.00 -6.12 -10.24
CA LYS A 114 10.21 -6.92 -10.01
C LYS A 114 9.88 -8.19 -9.21
N ALA A 115 9.10 -8.07 -8.15
CA ALA A 115 8.67 -9.21 -7.34
C ALA A 115 7.81 -10.20 -8.14
N LEU A 116 6.86 -9.68 -8.95
CA LEU A 116 6.00 -10.53 -9.78
C LEU A 116 6.75 -11.21 -10.93
N LEU A 117 7.76 -10.54 -11.50
CA LEU A 117 8.58 -11.08 -12.59
C LEU A 117 9.56 -12.17 -12.12
N ALA A 118 9.91 -12.21 -10.83
CA ALA A 118 10.72 -13.27 -10.25
C ALA A 118 9.98 -14.63 -10.26
N ASP A 119 8.66 -14.61 -10.21
CA ASP A 119 7.82 -15.80 -10.37
C ASP A 119 7.63 -16.10 -11.87
N ARG A 120 8.07 -17.30 -12.29
CA ARG A 120 7.98 -17.77 -13.69
C ARG A 120 6.54 -18.05 -14.14
N ALA A 121 5.62 -18.25 -13.22
CA ALA A 121 4.21 -18.47 -13.54
C ALA A 121 3.56 -17.22 -14.18
N ASN A 122 4.06 -16.02 -13.88
CA ASN A 122 3.51 -14.78 -14.41
C ASN A 122 4.16 -14.45 -15.77
N SER A 123 3.37 -14.26 -16.82
CA SER A 123 3.90 -13.67 -18.07
C SER A 123 4.15 -12.16 -17.90
N VAL A 124 4.96 -11.57 -18.79
CA VAL A 124 5.18 -10.09 -18.80
C VAL A 124 3.88 -9.34 -19.02
N THR A 125 2.97 -9.92 -19.81
CA THR A 125 1.64 -9.36 -20.10
C THR A 125 0.75 -9.41 -18.84
N ASP A 126 0.75 -10.52 -18.11
CA ASP A 126 -0.02 -10.66 -16.88
C ASP A 126 0.45 -9.65 -15.83
N VAL A 127 1.77 -9.51 -15.67
CA VAL A 127 2.34 -8.51 -14.75
C VAL A 127 1.93 -7.10 -15.13
N ALA A 128 1.93 -6.76 -16.43
CA ALA A 128 1.46 -5.45 -16.89
C ALA A 128 0.00 -5.21 -16.52
N LEU A 129 -0.88 -6.19 -16.74
CA LEU A 129 -2.31 -6.11 -16.42
C LEU A 129 -2.55 -6.00 -14.91
N ILE A 130 -1.89 -6.84 -14.10
CA ILE A 130 -1.99 -6.80 -12.63
C ILE A 130 -1.61 -5.42 -12.08
N LEU A 131 -0.66 -4.75 -12.73
CA LEU A 131 -0.19 -3.42 -12.33
C LEU A 131 -0.97 -2.27 -12.99
N GLY A 132 -2.10 -2.57 -13.63
CA GLY A 132 -3.02 -1.56 -14.19
C GLY A 132 -2.52 -0.86 -15.45
N TYR A 133 -1.62 -1.48 -16.20
CA TYR A 133 -1.25 -0.99 -17.52
C TYR A 133 -2.23 -1.55 -18.57
N SER A 134 -2.86 -0.67 -19.32
CA SER A 134 -3.77 -1.04 -20.41
C SER A 134 -3.05 -1.71 -21.60
N GLN A 135 -1.74 -1.46 -21.72
CA GLN A 135 -0.90 -2.03 -22.79
C GLN A 135 0.45 -2.47 -22.24
N THR A 136 0.90 -3.66 -22.63
CA THR A 136 2.22 -4.20 -22.28
C THR A 136 3.37 -3.32 -22.79
N SER A 137 3.18 -2.61 -23.90
CA SER A 137 4.16 -1.66 -24.44
C SER A 137 4.42 -0.49 -23.47
N ALA A 138 3.36 0.08 -22.89
CA ALA A 138 3.49 1.15 -21.90
C ALA A 138 4.22 0.68 -20.64
N PHE A 139 3.92 -0.53 -20.17
CA PHE A 139 4.66 -1.17 -19.08
C PHE A 139 6.15 -1.35 -19.41
N ASN A 140 6.48 -1.89 -20.59
CA ASN A 140 7.86 -2.09 -21.01
C ASN A 140 8.65 -0.78 -21.01
N VAL A 141 8.07 0.30 -21.53
CA VAL A 141 8.68 1.64 -21.53
C VAL A 141 8.92 2.14 -20.10
N ALA A 142 7.91 2.08 -19.24
CA ALA A 142 8.00 2.51 -17.85
C ALA A 142 9.04 1.69 -17.07
N PHE A 143 9.05 0.37 -17.24
CA PHE A 143 9.98 -0.53 -16.58
C PHE A 143 11.42 -0.24 -17.02
N ARG A 144 11.68 -0.15 -18.34
CA ARG A 144 13.02 0.16 -18.86
C ARG A 144 13.51 1.53 -18.43
N LYS A 145 12.64 2.54 -18.42
CA LYS A 145 12.98 3.91 -17.96
C LYS A 145 13.42 3.92 -16.50
N THR A 146 12.80 3.09 -15.67
CA THR A 146 13.06 3.06 -14.22
C THR A 146 14.23 2.15 -13.86
N THR A 147 14.42 1.02 -14.57
CA THR A 147 15.40 -0.02 -14.21
C THR A 147 16.61 -0.09 -15.14
N GLY A 148 16.56 0.61 -16.27
CA GLY A 148 17.57 0.53 -17.34
C GLY A 148 17.46 -0.71 -18.23
N ARG A 149 16.58 -1.67 -17.92
CA ARG A 149 16.44 -2.96 -18.62
C ARG A 149 14.98 -3.23 -18.98
N SER A 150 14.74 -4.08 -19.99
CA SER A 150 13.40 -4.56 -20.27
C SER A 150 12.94 -5.61 -19.23
N PRO A 151 11.62 -5.83 -19.03
CA PRO A 151 11.12 -6.87 -18.14
C PRO A 151 11.63 -8.29 -18.49
N ARG A 152 11.82 -8.58 -19.78
CA ARG A 152 12.36 -9.87 -20.23
C ARG A 152 13.84 -10.04 -19.88
N GLU A 153 14.65 -9.00 -20.05
CA GLU A 153 16.06 -8.99 -19.65
C GLU A 153 16.20 -9.12 -18.14
N PHE A 154 15.37 -8.39 -17.38
CA PHE A 154 15.35 -8.46 -15.92
C PHE A 154 15.05 -9.88 -15.43
N ARG A 155 14.06 -10.57 -16.03
CA ARG A 155 13.70 -11.95 -15.67
C ARG A 155 14.83 -12.94 -15.89
N ARG A 156 15.67 -12.76 -16.92
CA ARG A 156 16.80 -13.68 -17.20
C ARG A 156 17.81 -13.73 -16.06
N ASP A 157 17.92 -12.68 -15.27
CA ASP A 157 18.86 -12.63 -14.14
C ASP A 157 18.42 -13.54 -12.98
N PHE A 158 17.20 -14.07 -13.01
CA PHE A 158 16.67 -15.03 -12.01
C PHE A 158 16.63 -16.47 -12.52
N ILE A 159 17.26 -16.74 -13.67
CA ILE A 159 17.44 -18.05 -14.25
C ILE A 159 18.86 -18.54 -13.97
#